data_c307e87947ab7ddf2c89f168b75c9916
#
_entry.id   c307e87947ab7ddf2c89f168b75c9916
#
_cell.length_a   1.000
_cell.length_b   1.000
_cell.length_c   1.000
_cell.angle_alpha   90.00
_cell.angle_beta   90.00
_cell.angle_gamma   90.00
#
_symmetry.space_group_name_H-M   'P 1'
#
loop_
_entity.id
_entity.type
_entity.pdbx_description
1 polymer ?
#
loop_
_entity_poly.entity_id
_entity_poly.type
_entity_poly.pdbx_seq_one_letter_code
_entity_poly.pdbx_strand_id
1 'polypeptide(L)'
;MRVIVVGGGVAGLTAADAARCADAEVTVLEARDRLGGRLHTLPFGSGTIDLGAAWVHAPVGNPVADAIAAAGIETRNDGEFGAPMAVWDGGWMEAPEATTVTSTLLGDWDPAEAQAAVEGDRFIDGIDWFLADRELTGRAADLARFTILNIIGGLVIAGAPERISLAGAAAYADGSGGNLVLAGGYRALVDALAAGLDVRLGTTVSAIEHAGPGVSVVTDQGTFRGDRAIVTLPLGVLRAGSVAFDPPLPEPQASAIQRLEMARLEKVAFRFAEAFWPDSIWEITHVAENGAFPAWFDFSRHVGTPTLLGFFNPLLGPGLEAMSPEERGDAALETLRAMFGSVPAPEGTVVTDWEHDPCSLGSYSYIPLGAGVDDMRRLGEPVSERLTLAGEATVPEHYGTVQAAFASGLRAAAATLGAPPERLSLGPVPPDWLD
;
A
#
# COMPACT_ATOMS: atom_id res chain seq x y z
N MET A 1 32.41 3.95 4.78
CA MET A 1 31.32 4.90 5.12
C MET A 1 30.30 4.17 5.97
N ARG A 2 29.84 4.80 7.07
CA ARG A 2 28.81 4.24 7.95
C ARG A 2 27.45 4.87 7.60
N VAL A 3 26.46 4.06 7.31
CA VAL A 3 25.11 4.48 6.94
C VAL A 3 24.13 3.95 7.97
N ILE A 4 23.29 4.83 8.52
CA ILE A 4 22.19 4.46 9.39
C ILE A 4 20.89 4.53 8.59
N VAL A 5 20.15 3.42 8.56
CA VAL A 5 18.84 3.35 7.92
C VAL A 5 17.76 3.31 9.00
N VAL A 6 16.85 4.26 8.98
CA VAL A 6 15.72 4.37 9.92
C VAL A 6 14.48 3.81 9.25
N GLY A 7 14.01 2.66 9.74
CA GLY A 7 12.88 1.90 9.23
C GLY A 7 13.30 0.63 8.49
N GLY A 8 12.80 -0.51 8.96
CA GLY A 8 13.03 -1.85 8.40
C GLY A 8 11.92 -2.32 7.44
N GLY A 9 11.26 -1.39 6.73
CA GLY A 9 10.35 -1.67 5.62
C GLY A 9 11.12 -1.90 4.31
N VAL A 10 10.40 -2.18 3.21
CA VAL A 10 11.02 -2.46 1.89
C VAL A 10 11.97 -1.35 1.47
N ALA A 11 11.57 -0.08 1.57
CA ALA A 11 12.44 1.04 1.18
C ALA A 11 13.77 1.04 1.96
N GLY A 12 13.70 0.85 3.28
CA GLY A 12 14.89 0.82 4.14
C GLY A 12 15.76 -0.41 3.88
N LEU A 13 15.17 -1.58 3.75
CA LEU A 13 15.91 -2.83 3.48
C LEU A 13 16.58 -2.79 2.10
N THR A 14 15.88 -2.29 1.07
CA THR A 14 16.46 -2.11 -0.27
C THR A 14 17.64 -1.12 -0.25
N ALA A 15 17.46 0.03 0.42
CA ALA A 15 18.55 1.00 0.55
C ALA A 15 19.74 0.45 1.34
N ALA A 16 19.47 -0.29 2.42
CA ALA A 16 20.48 -0.90 3.27
C ALA A 16 21.28 -1.98 2.51
N ASP A 17 20.57 -2.86 1.78
CA ASP A 17 21.23 -3.91 1.00
C ASP A 17 22.06 -3.34 -0.15
N ALA A 18 21.54 -2.34 -0.86
CA ALA A 18 22.28 -1.62 -1.90
C ALA A 18 23.55 -0.96 -1.36
N ALA A 19 23.45 -0.26 -0.22
CA ALA A 19 24.60 0.39 0.40
C ALA A 19 25.64 -0.63 0.91
N ARG A 20 25.18 -1.74 1.51
CA ARG A 20 26.05 -2.84 1.95
C ARG A 20 26.77 -3.49 0.76
N CYS A 21 26.09 -3.70 -0.37
CA CYS A 21 26.68 -4.24 -1.58
C CYS A 21 27.72 -3.28 -2.22
N ALA A 22 27.68 -2.00 -1.84
CA ALA A 22 28.68 -0.98 -2.19
C ALA A 22 29.73 -0.75 -1.06
N ASP A 23 29.96 -1.77 -0.23
CA ASP A 23 30.96 -1.80 0.87
C ASP A 23 30.74 -0.73 1.95
N ALA A 24 29.51 -0.23 2.15
CA ALA A 24 29.18 0.58 3.31
C ALA A 24 28.92 -0.30 4.55
N GLU A 25 29.30 0.20 5.73
CA GLU A 25 28.88 -0.35 7.01
C GLU A 25 27.48 0.18 7.31
N VAL A 26 26.49 -0.72 7.34
CA VAL A 26 25.07 -0.33 7.43
C VAL A 26 24.46 -0.89 8.71
N THR A 27 23.72 -0.04 9.43
CA THR A 27 22.88 -0.46 10.56
C THR A 27 21.44 -0.01 10.27
N VAL A 28 20.48 -0.95 10.32
CA VAL A 28 19.05 -0.70 10.20
C VAL A 28 18.41 -0.62 11.56
N LEU A 29 17.69 0.45 11.85
CA LEU A 29 16.96 0.69 13.09
C LEU A 29 15.46 0.52 12.81
N GLU A 30 14.80 -0.42 13.47
CA GLU A 30 13.38 -0.72 13.32
C GLU A 30 12.67 -0.66 14.67
N ALA A 31 11.59 0.12 14.74
CA ALA A 31 10.85 0.32 15.99
C ALA A 31 10.06 -0.92 16.44
N ARG A 32 9.61 -1.75 15.50
CA ARG A 32 8.88 -2.99 15.77
C ARG A 32 9.83 -4.12 16.16
N ASP A 33 9.25 -5.18 16.66
CA ASP A 33 9.91 -6.48 16.89
C ASP A 33 10.04 -7.33 15.61
N ARG A 34 9.66 -6.78 14.46
CA ARG A 34 9.66 -7.43 13.14
C ARG A 34 10.09 -6.48 12.03
N LEU A 35 10.60 -7.01 10.95
CA LEU A 35 10.85 -6.32 9.69
C LEU A 35 9.59 -6.28 8.80
N GLY A 36 9.69 -5.55 7.68
CA GLY A 36 8.70 -5.46 6.61
C GLY A 36 7.81 -4.22 6.69
N GLY A 37 7.67 -3.59 7.86
CA GLY A 37 6.79 -2.43 8.02
C GLY A 37 5.34 -2.77 7.65
N ARG A 38 4.83 -2.19 6.55
CA ARG A 38 3.50 -2.45 5.98
C ARG A 38 3.40 -3.73 5.12
N LEU A 39 4.48 -4.50 5.00
CA LEU A 39 4.45 -5.91 4.65
C LEU A 39 4.38 -6.72 5.94
N HIS A 40 3.26 -7.37 6.18
CA HIS A 40 3.03 -8.13 7.41
C HIS A 40 2.35 -9.44 7.10
N THR A 41 3.14 -10.48 6.98
CA THR A 41 2.69 -11.85 6.74
C THR A 41 2.54 -12.59 8.08
N LEU A 42 1.40 -13.22 8.30
CA LEU A 42 1.13 -14.07 9.46
C LEU A 42 0.81 -15.50 9.05
N PRO A 43 1.10 -16.50 9.91
CA PRO A 43 0.51 -17.83 9.79
C PRO A 43 -1.02 -17.74 9.91
N PHE A 44 -1.73 -18.37 8.96
CA PHE A 44 -3.18 -18.39 8.96
C PHE A 44 -3.66 -19.72 8.34
N GLY A 45 -4.40 -20.51 9.10
CA GLY A 45 -4.76 -21.86 8.67
C GLY A 45 -3.54 -22.77 8.46
N SER A 46 -3.44 -23.37 7.29
CA SER A 46 -2.28 -24.22 6.91
C SER A 46 -1.20 -23.44 6.12
N GLY A 47 -1.44 -22.19 5.79
CA GLY A 47 -0.52 -21.32 5.07
C GLY A 47 -0.30 -19.99 5.76
N THR A 48 -0.24 -18.94 4.97
CA THR A 48 0.02 -17.57 5.43
C THR A 48 -0.97 -16.59 4.82
N ILE A 49 -1.15 -15.44 5.49
CA ILE A 49 -1.92 -14.31 4.97
C ILE A 49 -1.12 -13.02 5.12
N ASP A 50 -1.17 -12.17 4.10
CA ASP A 50 -0.60 -10.84 4.12
C ASP A 50 -1.64 -9.81 4.59
N LEU A 51 -1.39 -9.19 5.73
CA LEU A 51 -2.25 -8.16 6.32
C LEU A 51 -2.03 -6.78 5.69
N GLY A 52 -0.83 -6.53 5.16
CA GLY A 52 -0.50 -5.33 4.37
C GLY A 52 -0.66 -5.59 2.88
N ALA A 53 0.32 -5.19 2.05
CA ALA A 53 0.32 -5.55 0.64
C ALA A 53 0.29 -7.07 0.48
N ALA A 54 -0.50 -7.57 -0.46
CA ALA A 54 -0.69 -9.00 -0.71
C ALA A 54 -0.40 -9.40 -2.16
N TRP A 55 -0.47 -8.46 -3.09
CA TRP A 55 -0.20 -8.67 -4.50
C TRP A 55 0.98 -7.86 -5.01
N VAL A 56 1.68 -8.39 -5.99
CA VAL A 56 2.52 -7.63 -6.92
C VAL A 56 1.64 -7.30 -8.11
N HIS A 57 1.18 -6.07 -8.17
CA HIS A 57 0.38 -5.58 -9.29
C HIS A 57 1.26 -5.32 -10.50
N ALA A 58 0.73 -5.55 -11.70
CA ALA A 58 1.39 -5.20 -12.96
C ALA A 58 2.86 -5.65 -12.99
N PRO A 59 3.15 -6.97 -12.95
CA PRO A 59 4.50 -7.47 -12.79
C PRO A 59 5.43 -7.22 -13.98
N VAL A 60 4.91 -6.84 -15.14
CA VAL A 60 5.74 -6.54 -16.32
C VAL A 60 6.43 -5.19 -16.14
N GLY A 61 7.77 -5.20 -16.09
CA GLY A 61 8.58 -4.00 -15.83
C GLY A 61 8.56 -3.52 -14.37
N ASN A 62 8.04 -4.35 -13.46
CA ASN A 62 7.98 -4.03 -12.04
C ASN A 62 9.25 -4.53 -11.32
N PRO A 63 10.09 -3.65 -10.78
CA PRO A 63 11.35 -4.04 -10.15
C PRO A 63 11.18 -4.99 -8.96
N VAL A 64 10.02 -4.97 -8.30
CA VAL A 64 9.72 -5.91 -7.21
C VAL A 64 9.48 -7.32 -7.76
N ALA A 65 8.80 -7.46 -8.90
CA ALA A 65 8.59 -8.75 -9.55
C ALA A 65 9.94 -9.37 -9.97
N ASP A 66 10.82 -8.55 -10.53
CA ASP A 66 12.15 -8.99 -10.95
C ASP A 66 13.03 -9.37 -9.74
N ALA A 67 13.00 -8.59 -8.65
CA ALA A 67 13.69 -8.91 -7.40
C ALA A 67 13.18 -10.22 -6.77
N ILE A 68 11.87 -10.46 -6.79
CA ILE A 68 11.25 -11.71 -6.34
C ILE A 68 11.73 -12.89 -7.17
N ALA A 69 11.76 -12.74 -8.49
CA ALA A 69 12.27 -13.77 -9.41
C ALA A 69 13.76 -14.04 -9.18
N ALA A 70 14.57 -13.00 -9.03
CA ALA A 70 16.02 -13.11 -8.75
C ALA A 70 16.30 -13.80 -7.41
N ALA A 71 15.44 -13.59 -6.40
CA ALA A 71 15.50 -14.27 -5.11
C ALA A 71 15.02 -15.73 -5.18
N GLY A 72 14.50 -16.20 -6.31
CA GLY A 72 13.94 -17.55 -6.46
C GLY A 72 12.67 -17.77 -5.65
N ILE A 73 11.94 -16.71 -5.32
CA ILE A 73 10.69 -16.78 -4.55
C ILE A 73 9.57 -17.22 -5.49
N GLU A 74 8.88 -18.30 -5.12
CA GLU A 74 7.75 -18.83 -5.89
C GLU A 74 6.58 -17.83 -5.86
N THR A 75 6.00 -17.58 -7.04
CA THR A 75 4.80 -16.77 -7.19
C THR A 75 3.68 -17.55 -7.87
N ARG A 76 2.46 -17.12 -7.64
CA ARG A 76 1.27 -17.63 -8.33
C ARG A 76 0.59 -16.48 -9.04
N ASN A 77 0.19 -16.69 -10.29
CA ASN A 77 -0.63 -15.73 -11.00
C ASN A 77 -2.05 -15.77 -10.41
N ASP A 78 -2.54 -14.62 -10.01
CA ASP A 78 -3.86 -14.45 -9.40
C ASP A 78 -4.88 -13.82 -10.36
N GLY A 79 -4.49 -13.65 -11.63
CA GLY A 79 -5.33 -13.04 -12.64
C GLY A 79 -5.41 -11.52 -12.53
N GLU A 80 -6.40 -10.95 -13.18
CA GLU A 80 -6.74 -9.54 -13.09
C GLU A 80 -7.91 -9.36 -12.11
N PHE A 81 -7.98 -8.25 -11.41
CA PHE A 81 -9.15 -7.90 -10.62
C PHE A 81 -10.40 -7.87 -11.51
N GLY A 82 -11.53 -8.29 -10.96
CA GLY A 82 -12.81 -8.27 -11.66
C GLY A 82 -13.15 -9.50 -12.51
N ALA A 83 -12.31 -10.56 -12.52
CA ALA A 83 -12.61 -11.76 -13.31
C ALA A 83 -12.13 -13.07 -12.65
N PRO A 84 -12.99 -14.06 -12.35
CA PRO A 84 -14.45 -14.01 -12.37
C PRO A 84 -15.00 -13.30 -11.12
N MET A 85 -15.85 -12.33 -11.32
CA MET A 85 -16.44 -11.52 -10.26
C MET A 85 -17.94 -11.80 -10.15
N ALA A 86 -18.42 -11.96 -8.91
CA ALA A 86 -19.84 -11.93 -8.59
C ALA A 86 -20.21 -10.58 -7.96
N VAL A 87 -21.37 -10.06 -8.32
CA VAL A 87 -21.89 -8.80 -7.77
C VAL A 87 -23.15 -9.09 -6.97
N TRP A 88 -23.19 -8.58 -5.74
CA TRP A 88 -24.35 -8.68 -4.88
C TRP A 88 -24.89 -7.29 -4.50
N ASP A 89 -26.21 -7.10 -4.72
CA ASP A 89 -26.94 -5.88 -4.38
C ASP A 89 -28.35 -6.24 -3.92
N GLY A 90 -28.49 -6.64 -2.65
CA GLY A 90 -29.72 -7.20 -2.13
C GLY A 90 -30.12 -8.56 -2.74
N GLY A 91 -29.31 -9.07 -3.66
CA GLY A 91 -29.38 -10.33 -4.38
C GLY A 91 -28.21 -10.46 -5.34
N TRP A 92 -27.94 -11.70 -5.80
CA TRP A 92 -26.90 -11.94 -6.81
C TRP A 92 -27.34 -11.36 -8.15
N MET A 93 -26.48 -10.54 -8.74
CA MET A 93 -26.76 -9.90 -10.03
C MET A 93 -26.50 -10.84 -11.19
N GLU A 94 -27.38 -10.80 -12.17
CA GLU A 94 -27.20 -11.46 -13.46
C GLU A 94 -26.47 -10.53 -14.45
N ALA A 95 -25.75 -11.09 -15.42
CA ALA A 95 -25.31 -10.32 -16.57
C ALA A 95 -26.58 -9.85 -17.35
N PRO A 96 -26.67 -8.60 -17.87
CA PRO A 96 -25.58 -7.67 -18.12
C PRO A 96 -25.34 -6.62 -17.00
N GLU A 97 -26.13 -6.59 -15.93
CA GLU A 97 -25.98 -5.57 -14.89
C GLU A 97 -24.62 -5.68 -14.19
N ALA A 98 -24.18 -6.91 -13.85
CA ALA A 98 -22.85 -7.15 -13.29
C ALA A 98 -21.73 -6.68 -14.23
N THR A 99 -21.97 -6.67 -15.56
CA THR A 99 -20.98 -6.21 -16.55
C THR A 99 -20.64 -4.74 -16.37
N THR A 100 -21.59 -3.88 -15.96
CA THR A 100 -21.29 -2.46 -15.70
C THR A 100 -20.25 -2.28 -14.59
N VAL A 101 -20.37 -3.04 -13.50
CA VAL A 101 -19.38 -3.00 -12.41
C VAL A 101 -18.02 -3.50 -12.91
N THR A 102 -18.00 -4.64 -13.60
CA THR A 102 -16.77 -5.25 -14.11
C THR A 102 -16.07 -4.35 -15.13
N SER A 103 -16.80 -3.80 -16.13
CA SER A 103 -16.20 -2.94 -17.15
C SER A 103 -15.67 -1.63 -16.56
N THR A 104 -16.37 -1.04 -15.61
CA THR A 104 -15.91 0.17 -14.92
C THR A 104 -14.61 -0.11 -14.16
N LEU A 105 -14.48 -1.27 -13.49
CA LEU A 105 -13.25 -1.67 -12.77
C LEU A 105 -12.11 -2.00 -13.72
N LEU A 106 -12.41 -2.65 -14.86
CA LEU A 106 -11.39 -3.14 -15.81
C LEU A 106 -10.91 -2.12 -16.83
N GLY A 107 -11.37 -0.86 -16.77
CA GLY A 107 -10.77 0.20 -17.56
C GLY A 107 -11.71 1.14 -18.31
N ASP A 108 -13.03 1.07 -18.14
CA ASP A 108 -13.92 2.10 -18.69
C ASP A 108 -13.72 3.47 -18.01
N TRP A 109 -13.35 3.45 -16.72
CA TRP A 109 -12.96 4.62 -15.96
C TRP A 109 -11.47 4.90 -16.12
N ASP A 110 -11.15 6.08 -16.67
CA ASP A 110 -9.79 6.60 -16.77
C ASP A 110 -9.71 7.97 -16.06
N PRO A 111 -9.01 8.11 -14.93
CA PRO A 111 -8.88 9.39 -14.24
C PRO A 111 -8.10 10.43 -15.07
N ALA A 112 -7.21 10.03 -15.98
CA ALA A 112 -6.49 10.98 -16.85
C ALA A 112 -7.41 11.56 -17.94
N GLU A 113 -8.29 10.74 -18.52
CA GLU A 113 -9.32 11.20 -19.45
C GLU A 113 -10.29 12.18 -18.75
N ALA A 114 -10.76 11.83 -17.56
CA ALA A 114 -11.63 12.66 -16.75
C ALA A 114 -10.95 14.00 -16.39
N GLN A 115 -9.68 13.98 -15.96
CA GLN A 115 -8.93 15.19 -15.60
C GLN A 115 -8.73 16.12 -16.79
N ALA A 116 -8.56 15.58 -18.01
CA ALA A 116 -8.43 16.39 -19.21
C ALA A 116 -9.74 17.06 -19.62
N ALA A 117 -10.87 16.52 -19.19
CA ALA A 117 -12.21 16.96 -19.60
C ALA A 117 -12.89 17.94 -18.63
N VAL A 118 -12.52 17.93 -17.34
CA VAL A 118 -13.16 18.79 -16.33
C VAL A 118 -12.29 19.98 -15.94
N GLU A 119 -12.95 21.09 -15.56
CA GLU A 119 -12.28 22.22 -14.92
C GLU A 119 -12.17 21.94 -13.42
N GLY A 120 -10.97 21.86 -12.88
CA GLY A 120 -10.74 21.62 -11.46
C GLY A 120 -10.08 20.27 -11.17
N ASP A 121 -10.07 19.88 -9.89
CA ASP A 121 -9.28 18.75 -9.40
C ASP A 121 -10.07 17.81 -8.48
N ARG A 122 -11.41 17.94 -8.43
CA ARG A 122 -12.22 17.08 -7.57
C ARG A 122 -12.51 15.75 -8.25
N PHE A 123 -12.14 14.66 -7.59
CA PHE A 123 -12.42 13.30 -8.05
C PHE A 123 -13.90 13.07 -8.39
N ILE A 124 -14.80 13.65 -7.58
CA ILE A 124 -16.26 13.53 -7.78
C ILE A 124 -16.69 14.21 -9.09
N ASP A 125 -16.09 15.35 -9.47
CA ASP A 125 -16.44 16.05 -10.73
C ASP A 125 -16.04 15.20 -11.94
N GLY A 126 -14.93 14.45 -11.84
CA GLY A 126 -14.55 13.47 -12.85
C GLY A 126 -15.56 12.34 -13.00
N ILE A 127 -16.12 11.86 -11.88
CA ILE A 127 -17.18 10.83 -11.92
C ILE A 127 -18.43 11.37 -12.63
N ASP A 128 -18.86 12.58 -12.30
CA ASP A 128 -20.03 13.20 -12.91
C ASP A 128 -19.83 13.38 -14.43
N TRP A 129 -18.64 13.78 -14.85
CA TRP A 129 -18.26 13.84 -16.25
C TRP A 129 -18.33 12.45 -16.92
N PHE A 130 -17.71 11.42 -16.32
CA PHE A 130 -17.69 10.06 -16.84
C PHE A 130 -19.10 9.52 -17.10
N LEU A 131 -20.00 9.67 -16.13
CA LEU A 131 -21.38 9.22 -16.26
C LEU A 131 -22.10 9.92 -17.40
N ALA A 132 -21.86 11.23 -17.58
CA ALA A 132 -22.45 12.01 -18.66
C ALA A 132 -21.86 11.65 -20.02
N ASP A 133 -20.54 11.50 -20.13
CA ASP A 133 -19.83 11.16 -21.37
C ASP A 133 -20.22 9.77 -21.90
N ARG A 134 -20.36 8.80 -20.99
CA ARG A 134 -20.80 7.44 -21.33
C ARG A 134 -22.32 7.31 -21.40
N GLU A 135 -23.08 8.41 -21.31
CA GLU A 135 -24.55 8.45 -21.35
C GLU A 135 -25.21 7.46 -20.33
N LEU A 136 -24.52 7.19 -19.21
CA LEU A 136 -25.03 6.28 -18.19
C LEU A 136 -26.15 6.94 -17.40
N THR A 137 -27.28 6.22 -17.26
CA THR A 137 -28.47 6.70 -16.55
C THR A 137 -29.09 5.60 -15.69
N GLY A 138 -29.91 5.99 -14.70
CA GLY A 138 -30.61 5.04 -13.84
C GLY A 138 -29.64 4.06 -13.15
N ARG A 139 -30.00 2.79 -13.11
CA ARG A 139 -29.23 1.76 -12.40
C ARG A 139 -27.78 1.62 -12.86
N ALA A 140 -27.51 1.76 -14.18
CA ALA A 140 -26.14 1.69 -14.69
C ALA A 140 -25.26 2.84 -14.15
N ALA A 141 -25.81 4.05 -14.06
CA ALA A 141 -25.12 5.19 -13.46
C ALA A 141 -24.87 4.97 -11.97
N ASP A 142 -25.84 4.42 -11.23
CA ASP A 142 -25.69 4.14 -9.81
C ASP A 142 -24.58 3.11 -9.54
N LEU A 143 -24.53 2.04 -10.34
CA LEU A 143 -23.50 1.00 -10.24
C LEU A 143 -22.11 1.52 -10.60
N ALA A 144 -21.98 2.27 -11.69
CA ALA A 144 -20.70 2.87 -12.09
C ALA A 144 -20.22 3.87 -11.03
N ARG A 145 -21.09 4.72 -10.53
CA ARG A 145 -20.78 5.67 -9.45
C ARG A 145 -20.35 4.93 -8.19
N PHE A 146 -21.09 3.89 -7.78
CA PHE A 146 -20.71 3.07 -6.63
C PHE A 146 -19.30 2.48 -6.81
N THR A 147 -19.04 1.90 -7.97
CA THR A 147 -17.75 1.27 -8.28
C THR A 147 -16.59 2.26 -8.19
N ILE A 148 -16.74 3.44 -8.82
CA ILE A 148 -15.68 4.45 -8.79
C ILE A 148 -15.49 5.01 -7.38
N LEU A 149 -16.57 5.32 -6.67
CA LEU A 149 -16.46 5.90 -5.32
C LEU A 149 -15.94 4.90 -4.28
N ASN A 150 -16.49 3.67 -4.27
CA ASN A 150 -16.26 2.76 -3.14
C ASN A 150 -15.15 1.75 -3.42
N ILE A 151 -14.93 1.35 -4.68
CA ILE A 151 -13.83 0.45 -5.03
C ILE A 151 -12.60 1.26 -5.41
N ILE A 152 -12.68 2.11 -6.44
CA ILE A 152 -11.49 2.84 -6.93
C ILE A 152 -11.08 3.91 -5.93
N GLY A 153 -11.96 4.83 -5.58
CA GLY A 153 -11.67 5.88 -4.60
C GLY A 153 -11.48 5.33 -3.18
N GLY A 154 -12.33 4.39 -2.77
CA GLY A 154 -12.42 3.90 -1.41
C GLY A 154 -11.46 2.77 -1.04
N LEU A 155 -11.06 1.90 -1.98
CA LEU A 155 -10.14 0.79 -1.73
C LEU A 155 -8.82 0.92 -2.49
N VAL A 156 -8.82 1.35 -3.77
CA VAL A 156 -7.57 1.44 -4.54
C VAL A 156 -6.78 2.70 -4.14
N ILE A 157 -7.42 3.87 -4.10
CA ILE A 157 -6.81 5.11 -3.59
C ILE A 157 -6.93 5.17 -2.06
N ALA A 158 -8.01 4.63 -1.53
CA ALA A 158 -8.38 4.50 -0.12
C ALA A 158 -8.44 5.83 0.66
N GLY A 159 -8.63 6.93 -0.06
CA GLY A 159 -8.90 8.26 0.50
C GLY A 159 -10.39 8.47 0.81
N ALA A 160 -10.70 9.61 1.42
CA ALA A 160 -12.07 10.12 1.45
C ALA A 160 -12.40 10.68 0.04
N PRO A 161 -13.44 10.19 -0.66
CA PRO A 161 -13.69 10.54 -2.07
C PRO A 161 -13.78 12.05 -2.34
N GLU A 162 -14.34 12.80 -1.39
CA GLU A 162 -14.44 14.27 -1.46
C GLU A 162 -13.10 15.00 -1.31
N ARG A 163 -12.06 14.30 -0.87
CA ARG A 163 -10.71 14.84 -0.68
C ARG A 163 -9.70 14.37 -1.73
N ILE A 164 -10.02 13.35 -2.50
CA ILE A 164 -9.12 12.83 -3.54
C ILE A 164 -8.92 13.88 -4.63
N SER A 165 -7.67 14.14 -5.00
CA SER A 165 -7.28 14.90 -6.19
C SER A 165 -7.48 14.03 -7.44
N LEU A 166 -8.21 14.53 -8.43
CA LEU A 166 -8.38 13.85 -9.71
C LEU A 166 -7.05 13.82 -10.49
N ALA A 167 -6.29 14.93 -10.47
CA ALA A 167 -4.94 14.97 -11.03
C ALA A 167 -3.98 14.02 -10.30
N GLY A 168 -4.14 13.87 -8.99
CA GLY A 168 -3.40 12.89 -8.20
C GLY A 168 -3.73 11.45 -8.59
N ALA A 169 -5.00 11.14 -8.80
CA ALA A 169 -5.43 9.83 -9.32
C ALA A 169 -4.90 9.56 -10.73
N ALA A 170 -4.94 10.58 -11.61
CA ALA A 170 -4.46 10.51 -12.99
C ALA A 170 -2.92 10.36 -13.10
N ALA A 171 -2.18 10.70 -12.06
CA ALA A 171 -0.72 10.56 -12.05
C ALA A 171 -0.25 9.14 -11.78
N TYR A 172 -1.14 8.26 -11.32
CA TYR A 172 -0.79 6.86 -11.08
C TYR A 172 -0.57 6.15 -12.42
N ALA A 173 0.61 5.56 -12.60
CA ALA A 173 0.95 4.87 -13.83
C ALA A 173 0.32 3.48 -13.87
N ASP A 174 -0.41 3.21 -14.94
CA ASP A 174 -0.92 1.88 -15.22
C ASP A 174 0.23 0.93 -15.59
N GLY A 175 0.03 -0.34 -15.26
CA GLY A 175 0.96 -1.40 -15.60
C GLY A 175 0.22 -2.60 -16.21
N SER A 176 0.95 -3.64 -16.57
CA SER A 176 0.39 -4.81 -17.24
C SER A 176 0.87 -6.14 -16.63
N GLY A 177 0.16 -7.22 -16.97
CA GLY A 177 0.54 -8.58 -16.59
C GLY A 177 -0.26 -9.17 -15.42
N GLY A 178 -1.34 -8.53 -15.01
CA GLY A 178 -2.22 -9.00 -13.94
C GLY A 178 -1.58 -8.87 -12.56
N ASN A 179 -1.82 -9.86 -11.68
CA ASN A 179 -1.37 -9.85 -10.30
C ASN A 179 -0.61 -11.12 -9.94
N LEU A 180 0.45 -11.00 -9.15
CA LEU A 180 1.14 -12.14 -8.55
C LEU A 180 0.95 -12.14 -7.04
N VAL A 181 0.80 -13.32 -6.47
CA VAL A 181 0.85 -13.57 -5.02
C VAL A 181 2.09 -14.43 -4.71
N LEU A 182 2.81 -14.08 -3.66
CA LEU A 182 4.00 -14.81 -3.24
C LEU A 182 3.60 -16.05 -2.43
N ALA A 183 4.15 -17.19 -2.79
CA ALA A 183 4.02 -18.38 -1.96
C ALA A 183 4.69 -18.14 -0.58
N GLY A 184 3.91 -18.28 0.49
CA GLY A 184 4.37 -17.93 1.85
C GLY A 184 4.35 -16.44 2.19
N GLY A 185 3.78 -15.60 1.33
CA GLY A 185 3.59 -14.16 1.54
C GLY A 185 4.84 -13.30 1.33
N TYR A 186 4.68 -12.01 1.47
CA TYR A 186 5.75 -11.02 1.27
C TYR A 186 6.93 -11.14 2.25
N ARG A 187 6.76 -11.92 3.33
CA ARG A 187 7.84 -12.19 4.27
C ARG A 187 9.09 -12.74 3.57
N ALA A 188 8.92 -13.57 2.54
CA ALA A 188 10.03 -14.14 1.78
C ALA A 188 10.93 -13.05 1.13
N LEU A 189 10.32 -12.01 0.56
CA LEU A 189 11.06 -10.86 0.01
C LEU A 189 11.74 -10.05 1.12
N VAL A 190 11.06 -9.82 2.25
CA VAL A 190 11.61 -9.09 3.41
C VAL A 190 12.84 -9.82 3.94
N ASP A 191 12.75 -11.12 4.15
CA ASP A 191 13.84 -11.96 4.66
C ASP A 191 15.04 -11.98 3.67
N ALA A 192 14.76 -12.01 2.37
CA ALA A 192 15.80 -11.99 1.33
C ALA A 192 16.54 -10.64 1.30
N LEU A 193 15.85 -9.51 1.38
CA LEU A 193 16.46 -8.17 1.44
C LEU A 193 17.21 -7.93 2.74
N ALA A 194 16.76 -8.51 3.84
CA ALA A 194 17.39 -8.34 5.15
C ALA A 194 18.63 -9.22 5.37
N ALA A 195 18.88 -10.18 4.47
CA ALA A 195 19.96 -11.15 4.64
C ALA A 195 21.33 -10.48 4.76
N GLY A 196 22.00 -10.72 5.90
CA GLY A 196 23.34 -10.18 6.17
C GLY A 196 23.41 -8.71 6.58
N LEU A 197 22.26 -8.05 6.83
CA LEU A 197 22.20 -6.71 7.40
C LEU A 197 22.34 -6.73 8.95
N ASP A 198 22.97 -5.70 9.52
CA ASP A 198 22.92 -5.44 10.96
C ASP A 198 21.58 -4.72 11.28
N VAL A 199 20.62 -5.49 11.80
CA VAL A 199 19.27 -4.99 12.12
C VAL A 199 19.10 -4.89 13.62
N ARG A 200 18.58 -3.75 14.09
CA ARG A 200 18.22 -3.46 15.48
C ARG A 200 16.71 -3.32 15.58
N LEU A 201 16.03 -4.40 15.92
CA LEU A 201 14.60 -4.41 16.22
C LEU A 201 14.30 -3.77 17.58
N GLY A 202 13.06 -3.34 17.81
CA GLY A 202 12.63 -2.71 19.05
C GLY A 202 13.40 -1.43 19.35
N THR A 203 13.86 -0.72 18.32
CA THR A 203 14.71 0.48 18.45
C THR A 203 13.95 1.69 17.89
N THR A 204 13.28 2.42 18.77
CA THR A 204 12.44 3.57 18.41
C THR A 204 13.27 4.84 18.30
N VAL A 205 13.30 5.44 17.12
CA VAL A 205 13.99 6.72 16.87
C VAL A 205 13.12 7.87 17.34
N SER A 206 13.71 8.81 18.06
CA SER A 206 13.05 10.03 18.55
C SER A 206 13.62 11.34 17.97
N ALA A 207 14.90 11.34 17.56
CA ALA A 207 15.51 12.51 16.92
C ALA A 207 16.63 12.11 15.96
N ILE A 208 16.86 12.97 14.95
CA ILE A 208 17.94 12.86 13.96
C ILE A 208 18.67 14.21 13.87
N GLU A 209 19.92 14.22 14.33
CA GLU A 209 20.81 15.36 14.29
C GLU A 209 21.73 15.25 13.08
N HIS A 210 21.74 16.25 12.18
CA HIS A 210 22.48 16.15 10.92
C HIS A 210 23.27 17.44 10.55
N ALA A 211 23.41 18.37 11.48
CA ALA A 211 24.20 19.62 11.30
C ALA A 211 25.72 19.39 11.38
N GLY A 212 26.15 18.31 12.03
CA GLY A 212 27.57 18.03 12.32
C GLY A 212 28.33 17.41 11.15
N PRO A 213 29.56 16.91 11.39
CA PRO A 213 30.36 16.21 10.37
C PRO A 213 29.81 14.83 9.97
N GLY A 214 28.80 14.33 10.69
CA GLY A 214 28.06 13.09 10.47
C GLY A 214 26.64 13.26 10.96
N VAL A 215 25.98 12.12 11.20
CA VAL A 215 24.61 12.07 11.73
C VAL A 215 24.59 11.38 13.08
N SER A 216 23.69 11.83 13.98
CA SER A 216 23.35 11.17 15.23
C SER A 216 21.89 10.82 15.24
N VAL A 217 21.56 9.55 15.39
CA VAL A 217 20.17 9.06 15.49
C VAL A 217 19.91 8.67 16.94
N VAL A 218 19.06 9.45 17.59
CA VAL A 218 18.69 9.27 19.01
C VAL A 218 17.53 8.28 19.09
N THR A 219 17.68 7.26 19.92
CA THR A 219 16.69 6.21 20.13
C THR A 219 16.48 5.93 21.60
N ASP A 220 15.48 5.13 21.93
CA ASP A 220 15.23 4.56 23.26
C ASP A 220 16.32 3.56 23.72
N GLN A 221 17.14 3.05 22.78
CA GLN A 221 18.26 2.15 23.04
C GLN A 221 19.63 2.88 23.07
N GLY A 222 19.65 4.22 22.97
CA GLY A 222 20.85 5.05 22.93
C GLY A 222 21.01 5.79 21.62
N THR A 223 22.22 6.32 21.34
CA THR A 223 22.49 7.12 20.14
C THR A 223 23.38 6.38 19.19
N PHE A 224 22.90 6.19 17.95
CA PHE A 224 23.67 5.63 16.85
C PHE A 224 24.31 6.76 16.03
N ARG A 225 25.57 6.59 15.61
CA ARG A 225 26.34 7.59 14.88
C ARG A 225 26.83 7.03 13.55
N GLY A 226 26.61 7.79 12.48
CA GLY A 226 27.03 7.45 11.14
C GLY A 226 27.55 8.65 10.36
N ASP A 227 28.03 8.39 9.15
CA ASP A 227 28.42 9.44 8.21
C ASP A 227 27.21 10.00 7.49
N ARG A 228 26.20 9.14 7.23
CA ARG A 228 24.94 9.46 6.53
C ARG A 228 23.76 8.69 7.13
N ALA A 229 22.55 9.20 6.90
CA ALA A 229 21.31 8.53 7.28
C ALA A 229 20.30 8.50 6.12
N ILE A 230 19.57 7.39 6.01
CA ILE A 230 18.42 7.22 5.14
C ILE A 230 17.21 7.00 6.04
N VAL A 231 16.19 7.84 5.90
CA VAL A 231 14.98 7.80 6.72
C VAL A 231 13.82 7.30 5.87
N THR A 232 13.21 6.19 6.27
CA THR A 232 12.12 5.55 5.53
C THR A 232 10.85 5.45 6.37
N LEU A 233 10.65 6.42 7.25
CA LEU A 233 9.44 6.54 8.06
C LEU A 233 8.21 6.74 7.19
N PRO A 234 7.07 6.07 7.49
CA PRO A 234 5.81 6.33 6.82
C PRO A 234 5.40 7.81 6.89
N LEU A 235 4.71 8.29 5.86
CA LEU A 235 4.19 9.67 5.83
C LEU A 235 3.36 9.99 7.08
N GLY A 236 2.53 9.06 7.57
CA GLY A 236 1.75 9.24 8.79
C GLY A 236 2.61 9.54 10.02
N VAL A 237 3.72 8.85 10.17
CA VAL A 237 4.68 9.05 11.27
C VAL A 237 5.41 10.39 11.12
N LEU A 238 5.79 10.77 9.88
CA LEU A 238 6.38 12.10 9.61
C LEU A 238 5.39 13.23 9.92
N ARG A 239 4.12 13.08 9.55
CA ARG A 239 3.05 14.05 9.84
C ARG A 239 2.79 14.20 11.33
N ALA A 240 2.85 13.11 12.08
CA ALA A 240 2.67 13.14 13.54
C ALA A 240 3.80 13.86 14.27
N GLY A 241 4.96 14.07 13.61
CA GLY A 241 6.09 14.78 14.19
C GLY A 241 6.73 14.05 15.37
N SER A 242 6.59 12.75 15.46
CA SER A 242 7.13 11.93 16.55
C SER A 242 8.66 11.82 16.51
N VAL A 243 9.29 12.15 15.39
CA VAL A 243 10.74 12.19 15.21
C VAL A 243 11.18 13.64 14.95
N ALA A 244 12.02 14.18 15.81
CA ALA A 244 12.58 15.50 15.64
C ALA A 244 13.76 15.49 14.67
N PHE A 245 13.89 16.55 13.85
CA PHE A 245 15.04 16.77 12.96
C PHE A 245 15.80 18.01 13.40
N ASP A 246 17.13 17.90 13.54
CA ASP A 246 18.01 19.02 13.88
C ASP A 246 19.21 19.09 12.89
N PRO A 247 19.26 20.11 12.01
CA PRO A 247 18.27 21.17 11.83
C PRO A 247 16.91 20.65 11.34
N PRO A 248 15.82 21.44 11.45
CA PRO A 248 14.51 21.07 10.92
C PRO A 248 14.57 20.74 9.44
N LEU A 249 13.66 19.90 8.97
CA LEU A 249 13.52 19.62 7.53
C LEU A 249 13.31 20.95 6.77
N PRO A 250 13.89 21.08 5.57
CA PRO A 250 13.64 22.23 4.70
C PRO A 250 12.14 22.43 4.45
N GLU A 251 11.75 23.69 4.26
CA GLU A 251 10.34 24.06 4.06
C GLU A 251 9.64 23.23 2.98
N PRO A 252 10.24 22.96 1.78
CA PRO A 252 9.57 22.15 0.76
C PRO A 252 9.17 20.75 1.24
N GLN A 253 10.06 20.06 1.96
CA GLN A 253 9.74 18.75 2.53
C GLN A 253 8.72 18.84 3.68
N ALA A 254 8.89 19.81 4.57
CA ALA A 254 7.96 20.02 5.69
C ALA A 254 6.54 20.34 5.19
N SER A 255 6.42 21.18 4.16
CA SER A 255 5.15 21.51 3.51
C SER A 255 4.54 20.28 2.82
N ALA A 256 5.33 19.52 2.07
CA ALA A 256 4.88 18.30 1.40
C ALA A 256 4.33 17.27 2.40
N ILE A 257 5.02 17.05 3.53
CA ILE A 257 4.56 16.17 4.60
C ILE A 257 3.16 16.59 5.12
N GLN A 258 2.90 17.89 5.25
CA GLN A 258 1.61 18.37 5.76
C GLN A 258 0.50 18.32 4.71
N ARG A 259 0.82 18.43 3.42
CA ARG A 259 -0.14 18.48 2.32
C ARG A 259 -0.57 17.09 1.83
N LEU A 260 0.34 16.13 1.80
CA LEU A 260 0.02 14.74 1.46
C LEU A 260 -0.74 14.07 2.62
N GLU A 261 -1.54 13.05 2.31
CA GLU A 261 -2.34 12.33 3.31
C GLU A 261 -2.12 10.81 3.27
N MET A 262 -2.47 10.18 4.39
CA MET A 262 -2.51 8.72 4.50
C MET A 262 -3.91 8.20 4.24
N ALA A 263 -4.00 7.18 3.44
CA ALA A 263 -5.20 6.40 3.15
C ALA A 263 -5.55 5.46 4.31
N ARG A 264 -6.78 4.92 4.30
CA ARG A 264 -7.34 4.08 5.36
C ARG A 264 -7.90 2.78 4.79
N LEU A 265 -7.07 2.00 4.10
CA LEU A 265 -7.45 0.66 3.67
C LEU A 265 -7.22 -0.33 4.79
N GLU A 266 -8.28 -1.03 5.17
CA GLU A 266 -8.25 -2.08 6.18
C GLU A 266 -8.72 -3.41 5.59
N LYS A 267 -8.33 -4.50 6.24
CA LYS A 267 -8.67 -5.88 5.87
C LYS A 267 -9.35 -6.62 7.00
N VAL A 268 -10.26 -7.50 6.64
CA VAL A 268 -10.78 -8.55 7.51
C VAL A 268 -10.59 -9.89 6.82
N ALA A 269 -10.03 -10.86 7.51
CA ALA A 269 -9.89 -12.24 7.02
C ALA A 269 -10.62 -13.19 7.94
N PHE A 270 -11.46 -14.03 7.34
CA PHE A 270 -12.16 -15.12 8.02
C PHE A 270 -11.72 -16.47 7.46
N ARG A 271 -11.34 -17.38 8.36
CA ARG A 271 -11.09 -18.77 8.06
C ARG A 271 -12.26 -19.63 8.54
N PHE A 272 -12.72 -20.52 7.69
CA PHE A 272 -13.84 -21.41 7.97
C PHE A 272 -13.41 -22.86 7.90
N ALA A 273 -14.20 -23.76 8.52
CA ALA A 273 -13.98 -25.21 8.43
C ALA A 273 -14.25 -25.74 7.00
N GLU A 274 -15.26 -25.16 6.32
CA GLU A 274 -15.64 -25.48 4.95
C GLU A 274 -16.09 -24.21 4.22
N ALA A 275 -15.91 -24.17 2.90
CA ALA A 275 -16.40 -23.08 2.07
C ALA A 275 -17.93 -23.15 1.94
N PHE A 276 -18.62 -22.04 2.09
CA PHE A 276 -20.06 -21.90 1.88
C PHE A 276 -20.39 -21.07 0.63
N TRP A 277 -19.36 -20.51 -0.01
CA TRP A 277 -19.46 -19.80 -1.29
C TRP A 277 -19.13 -20.73 -2.45
N PRO A 278 -19.63 -20.44 -3.68
CA PRO A 278 -19.32 -21.25 -4.86
C PRO A 278 -17.85 -21.21 -5.27
N ASP A 279 -17.27 -22.35 -5.64
CA ASP A 279 -15.87 -22.47 -6.12
C ASP A 279 -15.56 -21.61 -7.36
N SER A 280 -16.60 -21.17 -8.08
CA SER A 280 -16.45 -20.31 -9.27
C SER A 280 -16.26 -18.82 -8.94
N ILE A 281 -16.42 -18.44 -7.69
CA ILE A 281 -16.28 -17.05 -7.24
C ILE A 281 -14.87 -16.84 -6.73
N TRP A 282 -14.16 -15.89 -7.35
CA TRP A 282 -12.86 -15.44 -6.85
C TRP A 282 -12.98 -14.07 -6.17
N GLU A 283 -13.84 -13.20 -6.69
CA GLU A 283 -14.08 -11.87 -6.18
C GLU A 283 -15.58 -11.60 -6.05
N ILE A 284 -15.99 -10.93 -4.98
CA ILE A 284 -17.35 -10.45 -4.78
C ILE A 284 -17.31 -8.95 -4.61
N THR A 285 -18.03 -8.22 -5.47
CA THR A 285 -18.36 -6.84 -5.21
C THR A 285 -19.70 -6.78 -4.47
N HIS A 286 -19.68 -6.26 -3.26
CA HIS A 286 -20.85 -6.01 -2.44
C HIS A 286 -21.30 -4.56 -2.61
N VAL A 287 -22.34 -4.36 -3.40
CA VAL A 287 -22.96 -3.05 -3.61
C VAL A 287 -23.84 -2.74 -2.40
N ALA A 288 -23.28 -2.09 -1.41
CA ALA A 288 -23.98 -1.67 -0.21
C ALA A 288 -24.32 -0.18 -0.29
N GLU A 289 -25.51 0.19 0.12
CA GLU A 289 -25.95 1.59 0.17
C GLU A 289 -25.02 2.48 1.01
N ASN A 290 -24.34 1.87 1.99
CA ASN A 290 -23.42 2.56 2.91
C ASN A 290 -21.92 2.34 2.56
N GLY A 291 -21.56 1.64 1.48
CA GLY A 291 -20.18 1.40 1.07
C GLY A 291 -19.36 0.51 2.00
N ALA A 292 -19.96 -0.13 3.02
CA ALA A 292 -19.26 -1.00 3.95
C ALA A 292 -18.86 -2.33 3.29
N PHE A 293 -17.61 -2.76 3.47
CA PHE A 293 -17.04 -4.01 2.96
C PHE A 293 -17.37 -4.28 1.48
N PRO A 294 -16.99 -3.39 0.56
CA PRO A 294 -17.44 -3.45 -0.82
C PRO A 294 -16.74 -4.52 -1.66
N ALA A 295 -15.62 -5.11 -1.20
CA ALA A 295 -14.90 -6.14 -1.93
C ALA A 295 -14.48 -7.31 -1.05
N TRP A 296 -14.66 -8.53 -1.56
CA TRP A 296 -14.28 -9.79 -0.92
C TRP A 296 -13.59 -10.70 -1.92
N PHE A 297 -12.58 -11.45 -1.44
CA PHE A 297 -11.76 -12.34 -2.26
C PHE A 297 -11.69 -13.74 -1.63
N ASP A 298 -11.79 -14.77 -2.45
CA ASP A 298 -11.50 -16.14 -2.03
C ASP A 298 -9.98 -16.37 -1.99
N PHE A 299 -9.43 -16.32 -0.79
CA PHE A 299 -8.00 -16.55 -0.51
C PHE A 299 -7.68 -18.03 -0.16
N SER A 300 -8.63 -18.93 -0.28
CA SER A 300 -8.50 -20.35 0.12
C SER A 300 -7.27 -21.02 -0.49
N ARG A 301 -7.02 -20.79 -1.79
CA ARG A 301 -5.88 -21.40 -2.49
C ARG A 301 -4.52 -20.84 -2.05
N HIS A 302 -4.47 -19.63 -1.48
CA HIS A 302 -3.24 -19.02 -0.98
C HIS A 302 -2.96 -19.44 0.46
N VAL A 303 -4.02 -19.54 1.28
CA VAL A 303 -3.94 -19.89 2.70
C VAL A 303 -3.95 -21.43 2.89
N GLY A 304 -4.49 -22.18 1.93
CA GLY A 304 -4.61 -23.65 2.01
C GLY A 304 -5.78 -24.15 2.86
N THR A 305 -6.66 -23.24 3.29
CA THR A 305 -7.91 -23.51 4.02
C THR A 305 -8.98 -22.51 3.56
N PRO A 306 -10.30 -22.86 3.67
CA PRO A 306 -11.37 -21.96 3.27
C PRO A 306 -11.25 -20.60 3.92
N THR A 307 -10.97 -19.55 3.14
CA THR A 307 -10.66 -18.21 3.64
C THR A 307 -11.27 -17.16 2.74
N LEU A 308 -12.07 -16.25 3.32
CA LEU A 308 -12.51 -15.00 2.69
C LEU A 308 -11.73 -13.82 3.24
N LEU A 309 -11.24 -12.98 2.34
CA LEU A 309 -10.55 -11.73 2.65
C LEU A 309 -11.42 -10.56 2.19
N GLY A 310 -11.91 -9.77 3.13
CA GLY A 310 -12.70 -8.57 2.87
C GLY A 310 -11.84 -7.31 2.99
N PHE A 311 -12.13 -6.33 2.15
CA PHE A 311 -11.52 -5.00 2.19
C PHE A 311 -12.55 -3.96 2.57
N PHE A 312 -12.12 -2.98 3.36
CA PHE A 312 -12.96 -1.86 3.73
C PHE A 312 -12.14 -0.59 4.00
N ASN A 313 -12.80 0.54 3.84
CA ASN A 313 -12.28 1.83 4.28
C ASN A 313 -13.20 2.33 5.41
N PRO A 314 -12.68 2.53 6.63
CA PRO A 314 -13.49 2.97 7.76
C PRO A 314 -14.26 4.28 7.53
N LEU A 315 -13.77 5.14 6.63
CA LEU A 315 -14.43 6.41 6.30
C LEU A 315 -15.73 6.24 5.49
N LEU A 316 -15.89 5.13 4.77
CA LEU A 316 -17.02 4.93 3.86
C LEU A 316 -18.21 4.27 4.56
N GLY A 317 -17.96 3.36 5.50
CA GLY A 317 -19.03 2.69 6.22
C GLY A 317 -19.48 3.47 7.46
N PRO A 318 -20.77 3.86 7.59
CA PRO A 318 -21.25 4.60 8.74
C PRO A 318 -20.89 3.93 10.06
N GLY A 319 -20.16 4.64 10.91
CA GLY A 319 -19.77 4.18 12.23
C GLY A 319 -18.54 3.25 12.27
N LEU A 320 -18.03 2.76 11.14
CA LEU A 320 -16.85 1.86 11.13
C LEU A 320 -15.60 2.53 11.72
N GLU A 321 -15.45 3.84 11.55
CA GLU A 321 -14.32 4.59 12.10
C GLU A 321 -14.26 4.51 13.64
N ALA A 322 -15.43 4.53 14.31
CA ALA A 322 -15.52 4.47 15.76
C ALA A 322 -15.49 3.05 16.34
N MET A 323 -15.57 2.02 15.50
CA MET A 323 -15.58 0.62 15.93
C MET A 323 -14.18 0.12 16.23
N SER A 324 -14.06 -0.73 17.26
CA SER A 324 -12.87 -1.55 17.49
C SER A 324 -12.66 -2.57 16.36
N PRO A 325 -11.45 -3.13 16.21
CA PRO A 325 -11.22 -4.20 15.23
C PRO A 325 -12.16 -5.41 15.39
N GLU A 326 -12.53 -5.77 16.62
CA GLU A 326 -13.49 -6.84 16.90
C GLU A 326 -14.88 -6.50 16.37
N GLU A 327 -15.39 -5.30 16.69
CA GLU A 327 -16.69 -4.82 16.20
C GLU A 327 -16.72 -4.70 14.65
N ARG A 328 -15.61 -4.28 14.01
CA ARG A 328 -15.47 -4.29 12.55
C ARG A 328 -15.53 -5.70 11.98
N GLY A 329 -14.93 -6.69 12.68
CA GLY A 329 -15.03 -8.11 12.33
C GLY A 329 -16.47 -8.61 12.41
N ASP A 330 -17.21 -8.27 13.44
CA ASP A 330 -18.62 -8.65 13.60
C ASP A 330 -19.49 -8.02 12.49
N ALA A 331 -19.29 -6.74 12.18
CA ALA A 331 -20.00 -6.06 11.08
C ALA A 331 -19.70 -6.69 9.71
N ALA A 332 -18.45 -7.08 9.48
CA ALA A 332 -18.05 -7.80 8.29
C ALA A 332 -18.71 -9.17 8.16
N LEU A 333 -18.83 -9.90 9.28
CA LEU A 333 -19.51 -11.21 9.31
C LEU A 333 -21.03 -11.06 9.05
N GLU A 334 -21.66 -10.00 9.54
CA GLU A 334 -23.05 -9.67 9.23
C GLU A 334 -23.25 -9.38 7.73
N THR A 335 -22.27 -8.73 7.08
CA THR A 335 -22.30 -8.53 5.63
C THR A 335 -22.28 -9.86 4.87
N LEU A 336 -21.44 -10.81 5.28
CA LEU A 336 -21.44 -12.16 4.70
C LEU A 336 -22.78 -12.87 4.94
N ARG A 337 -23.38 -12.74 6.13
CA ARG A 337 -24.72 -13.30 6.44
C ARG A 337 -25.81 -12.72 5.57
N ALA A 338 -25.75 -11.44 5.28
CA ALA A 338 -26.71 -10.80 4.37
C ALA A 338 -26.60 -11.36 2.94
N MET A 339 -25.39 -11.66 2.46
CA MET A 339 -25.16 -12.20 1.13
C MET A 339 -25.49 -13.68 1.01
N PHE A 340 -25.12 -14.50 2.00
CA PHE A 340 -25.17 -15.97 1.92
C PHE A 340 -26.23 -16.59 2.82
N GLY A 341 -26.90 -15.82 3.65
CA GLY A 341 -27.92 -16.29 4.61
C GLY A 341 -27.26 -17.01 5.79
N SER A 342 -27.04 -18.31 5.69
CA SER A 342 -26.39 -19.08 6.76
C SER A 342 -24.88 -19.08 6.57
N VAL A 343 -24.16 -18.43 7.48
CA VAL A 343 -22.69 -18.42 7.51
C VAL A 343 -22.23 -19.10 8.78
N PRO A 344 -21.37 -20.12 8.70
CA PRO A 344 -20.81 -20.78 9.89
C PRO A 344 -19.94 -19.82 10.71
N ALA A 345 -19.74 -20.15 11.98
CA ALA A 345 -18.79 -19.38 12.78
C ALA A 345 -17.37 -19.55 12.22
N PRO A 346 -16.62 -18.46 12.05
CA PRO A 346 -15.23 -18.55 11.61
C PRO A 346 -14.36 -19.24 12.67
N GLU A 347 -13.41 -20.09 12.23
CA GLU A 347 -12.41 -20.72 13.08
C GLU A 347 -11.22 -19.78 13.37
N GLY A 348 -11.09 -18.71 12.60
CA GLY A 348 -10.07 -17.69 12.76
C GLY A 348 -10.52 -16.39 12.14
N THR A 349 -10.25 -15.29 12.84
CA THR A 349 -10.55 -13.93 12.39
C THR A 349 -9.33 -13.06 12.63
N VAL A 350 -8.99 -12.25 11.62
CA VAL A 350 -7.99 -11.18 11.75
C VAL A 350 -8.58 -9.93 11.11
N VAL A 351 -8.48 -8.80 11.84
CA VAL A 351 -8.87 -7.49 11.35
C VAL A 351 -7.67 -6.56 11.51
N THR A 352 -7.36 -5.79 10.47
CA THR A 352 -6.27 -4.81 10.54
C THR A 352 -6.75 -3.49 11.12
N ASP A 353 -5.80 -2.70 11.62
CA ASP A 353 -6.03 -1.35 12.12
C ASP A 353 -4.78 -0.48 11.87
N TRP A 354 -4.46 -0.31 10.58
CA TRP A 354 -3.29 0.45 10.14
C TRP A 354 -3.39 1.92 10.51
N GLU A 355 -4.61 2.44 10.60
CA GLU A 355 -4.87 3.82 10.98
C GLU A 355 -4.33 4.15 12.38
N HIS A 356 -4.53 3.25 13.35
CA HIS A 356 -4.12 3.46 14.74
C HIS A 356 -2.76 2.82 15.08
N ASP A 357 -2.12 2.15 14.14
CA ASP A 357 -0.79 1.59 14.33
C ASP A 357 0.25 2.71 14.42
N PRO A 358 0.94 2.89 15.57
CA PRO A 358 1.81 4.05 15.82
C PRO A 358 3.06 4.10 14.90
N CYS A 359 3.42 2.99 14.27
CA CYS A 359 4.53 2.92 13.32
C CYS A 359 4.08 3.06 11.86
N SER A 360 2.81 3.36 11.60
CA SER A 360 2.24 3.50 10.27
C SER A 360 1.34 4.72 10.14
N LEU A 361 0.32 4.84 11.01
CA LEU A 361 -0.69 5.90 11.04
C LEU A 361 -1.39 6.06 9.68
N GLY A 362 -1.84 4.91 9.15
CA GLY A 362 -2.51 4.76 7.88
C GLY A 362 -1.95 3.62 7.04
N SER A 363 -2.65 3.25 5.97
CA SER A 363 -2.28 2.13 5.09
C SER A 363 -1.18 2.51 4.08
N TYR A 364 -1.38 3.56 3.30
CA TYR A 364 -0.44 4.11 2.32
C TYR A 364 -0.76 5.58 2.02
N SER A 365 0.12 6.26 1.27
CA SER A 365 -0.10 7.67 0.91
C SER A 365 -1.05 7.84 -0.28
N TYR A 366 -1.74 8.97 -0.33
CA TYR A 366 -2.44 9.43 -1.51
C TYR A 366 -2.32 10.96 -1.67
N ILE A 367 -2.69 11.47 -2.84
CA ILE A 367 -2.65 12.90 -3.15
C ILE A 367 -4.05 13.48 -2.93
N PRO A 368 -4.27 14.27 -1.86
CA PRO A 368 -5.55 14.94 -1.62
C PRO A 368 -5.65 16.25 -2.40
N LEU A 369 -6.85 16.83 -2.42
CA LEU A 369 -7.08 18.19 -2.95
C LEU A 369 -6.13 19.21 -2.32
N GLY A 370 -5.50 20.02 -3.17
CA GLY A 370 -4.55 21.03 -2.77
C GLY A 370 -3.10 20.53 -2.62
N ALA A 371 -2.84 19.22 -2.76
CA ALA A 371 -1.52 18.64 -2.95
C ALA A 371 -1.34 18.24 -4.43
N GLY A 372 -0.13 17.79 -4.79
CA GLY A 372 0.18 17.33 -6.13
C GLY A 372 1.39 16.41 -6.17
N VAL A 373 1.67 15.88 -7.36
CA VAL A 373 2.84 15.01 -7.62
C VAL A 373 4.17 15.65 -7.20
N ASP A 374 4.27 16.97 -7.30
CA ASP A 374 5.46 17.70 -6.90
C ASP A 374 5.71 17.65 -5.39
N ASP A 375 4.68 17.48 -4.56
CA ASP A 375 4.86 17.30 -3.13
C ASP A 375 5.54 15.95 -2.84
N MET A 376 5.17 14.89 -3.55
CA MET A 376 5.83 13.58 -3.44
C MET A 376 7.28 13.64 -3.94
N ARG A 377 7.55 14.32 -5.06
CA ARG A 377 8.91 14.51 -5.58
C ARG A 377 9.78 15.29 -4.59
N ARG A 378 9.28 16.41 -4.06
CA ARG A 378 9.98 17.22 -3.04
C ARG A 378 10.28 16.42 -1.78
N LEU A 379 9.32 15.59 -1.33
CA LEU A 379 9.56 14.71 -0.19
C LEU A 379 10.72 13.75 -0.44
N GLY A 380 10.91 13.31 -1.68
CA GLY A 380 11.99 12.40 -2.09
C GLY A 380 13.34 13.07 -2.39
N GLU A 381 13.41 14.39 -2.42
CA GLU A 381 14.68 15.10 -2.63
C GLU A 381 15.61 14.92 -1.41
N PRO A 382 16.95 14.89 -1.60
CA PRO A 382 17.88 14.88 -0.49
C PRO A 382 17.68 16.09 0.44
N VAL A 383 17.55 15.85 1.74
CA VAL A 383 17.45 16.91 2.75
C VAL A 383 18.77 17.66 2.88
N SER A 384 19.87 16.90 2.83
CA SER A 384 21.25 17.40 2.85
C SER A 384 22.17 16.34 2.24
N GLU A 385 23.47 16.64 2.15
CA GLU A 385 24.48 15.64 1.76
C GLU A 385 24.51 14.41 2.69
N ARG A 386 23.91 14.50 3.89
CA ARG A 386 23.96 13.46 4.93
C ARG A 386 22.64 12.81 5.25
N LEU A 387 21.54 13.39 4.79
CA LEU A 387 20.19 12.93 5.14
C LEU A 387 19.30 12.86 3.89
N THR A 388 18.73 11.69 3.65
CA THR A 388 17.80 11.45 2.56
C THR A 388 16.52 10.80 3.11
N LEU A 389 15.35 11.22 2.60
CA LEU A 389 14.07 10.58 2.85
C LEU A 389 13.73 9.62 1.72
N ALA A 390 13.13 8.48 2.06
CA ALA A 390 12.60 7.52 1.10
C ALA A 390 11.33 6.86 1.64
N GLY A 391 10.62 6.15 0.80
CA GLY A 391 9.35 5.50 1.09
C GLY A 391 8.39 5.63 -0.08
N GLU A 392 7.29 4.90 -0.07
CA GLU A 392 6.31 4.88 -1.16
C GLU A 392 5.69 6.26 -1.47
N ALA A 393 5.62 7.14 -0.46
CA ALA A 393 5.10 8.50 -0.58
C ALA A 393 6.02 9.47 -1.35
N THR A 394 7.19 9.01 -1.81
CA THR A 394 8.20 9.81 -2.51
C THR A 394 8.32 9.48 -4.00
N VAL A 395 7.40 8.65 -4.53
CA VAL A 395 7.37 8.21 -5.93
C VAL A 395 5.95 8.39 -6.48
N PRO A 396 5.67 9.47 -7.20
CA PRO A 396 4.30 9.82 -7.59
C PRO A 396 3.69 8.86 -8.62
N GLU A 397 4.48 8.23 -9.47
CA GLU A 397 4.01 7.35 -10.54
C GLU A 397 3.41 6.03 -10.00
N HIS A 398 3.84 5.61 -8.81
CA HIS A 398 3.44 4.34 -8.18
C HIS A 398 3.20 4.47 -6.68
N TYR A 399 2.79 5.65 -6.21
CA TYR A 399 2.58 5.88 -4.78
C TYR A 399 1.67 4.82 -4.14
N GLY A 400 1.85 4.58 -2.86
CA GLY A 400 1.07 3.59 -2.14
C GLY A 400 1.48 2.13 -2.37
N THR A 401 2.51 1.84 -3.18
CA THR A 401 2.89 0.48 -3.57
C THR A 401 4.22 0.02 -3.00
N VAL A 402 4.42 -1.30 -3.02
CA VAL A 402 5.71 -1.94 -2.70
C VAL A 402 6.77 -1.56 -3.74
N GLN A 403 6.37 -1.41 -5.00
CA GLN A 403 7.22 -0.98 -6.10
C GLN A 403 7.82 0.41 -5.83
N ALA A 404 6.98 1.38 -5.46
CA ALA A 404 7.43 2.72 -5.10
C ALA A 404 8.39 2.71 -3.90
N ALA A 405 8.07 1.91 -2.86
CA ALA A 405 8.95 1.76 -1.71
C ALA A 405 10.33 1.21 -2.12
N PHE A 406 10.36 0.18 -2.96
CA PHE A 406 11.59 -0.44 -3.46
C PHE A 406 12.42 0.53 -4.30
N ALA A 407 11.82 1.19 -5.30
CA ALA A 407 12.48 2.17 -6.16
C ALA A 407 13.03 3.36 -5.34
N SER A 408 12.23 3.87 -4.37
CA SER A 408 12.69 4.93 -3.48
C SER A 408 13.91 4.56 -2.65
N GLY A 409 14.00 3.29 -2.23
CA GLY A 409 15.15 2.75 -1.51
C GLY A 409 16.42 2.76 -2.36
N LEU A 410 16.33 2.34 -3.63
CA LEU A 410 17.45 2.41 -4.58
C LEU A 410 17.88 3.85 -4.84
N ARG A 411 16.93 4.76 -5.07
CA ARG A 411 17.20 6.20 -5.25
C ARG A 411 17.92 6.79 -4.03
N ALA A 412 17.46 6.47 -2.82
CA ALA A 412 18.08 6.96 -1.59
C ALA A 412 19.50 6.38 -1.39
N ALA A 413 19.72 5.13 -1.74
CA ALA A 413 21.05 4.54 -1.76
C ALA A 413 21.96 5.27 -2.75
N ALA A 414 21.50 5.54 -3.98
CA ALA A 414 22.25 6.28 -4.99
C ALA A 414 22.67 7.67 -4.49
N ALA A 415 21.72 8.44 -3.92
CA ALA A 415 21.99 9.76 -3.35
C ALA A 415 23.00 9.68 -2.18
N THR A 416 22.89 8.66 -1.35
CA THR A 416 23.77 8.43 -0.20
C THR A 416 25.18 8.01 -0.63
N LEU A 417 25.31 7.17 -1.63
CA LEU A 417 26.58 6.68 -2.13
C LEU A 417 27.29 7.67 -3.08
N GLY A 418 26.53 8.59 -3.68
CA GLY A 418 26.99 9.50 -4.74
C GLY A 418 27.12 8.84 -6.11
N ALA A 419 26.61 7.62 -6.26
CA ALA A 419 26.56 6.86 -7.50
C ALA A 419 25.41 5.84 -7.48
N PRO A 420 24.81 5.49 -8.63
CA PRO A 420 23.81 4.44 -8.73
C PRO A 420 24.33 3.11 -8.14
N PRO A 421 23.53 2.39 -7.36
CA PRO A 421 23.91 1.06 -6.90
C PRO A 421 23.92 0.08 -8.09
N GLU A 422 25.00 -0.70 -8.22
CA GLU A 422 25.16 -1.66 -9.32
C GLU A 422 24.47 -3.00 -9.03
N ARG A 423 24.27 -3.31 -7.75
CA ARG A 423 23.71 -4.60 -7.33
C ARG A 423 23.03 -4.55 -5.96
N LEU A 424 22.12 -5.49 -5.78
CA LEU A 424 21.61 -5.96 -4.50
C LEU A 424 22.17 -7.37 -4.20
N SER A 425 21.96 -7.88 -3.01
CA SER A 425 22.24 -9.29 -2.71
C SER A 425 21.44 -10.25 -3.61
N LEU A 426 20.28 -9.79 -4.09
CA LEU A 426 19.38 -10.52 -4.98
C LEU A 426 19.86 -10.57 -6.43
N GLY A 427 20.79 -9.70 -6.84
CA GLY A 427 21.29 -9.64 -8.21
C GLY A 427 21.71 -8.23 -8.64
N PRO A 428 22.03 -8.04 -9.95
CA PRO A 428 22.34 -6.71 -10.47
C PRO A 428 21.11 -5.79 -10.42
N VAL A 429 21.35 -4.50 -10.31
CA VAL A 429 20.32 -3.45 -10.42
C VAL A 429 20.30 -2.94 -11.85
N PRO A 430 19.26 -3.24 -12.64
CA PRO A 430 19.11 -2.67 -13.97
C PRO A 430 18.95 -1.14 -13.91
N PRO A 431 19.46 -0.39 -14.90
CA PRO A 431 19.35 1.09 -14.90
C PRO A 431 17.91 1.62 -14.82
N ASP A 432 16.97 0.94 -15.46
CA ASP A 432 15.55 1.27 -15.49
C ASP A 432 14.83 1.13 -14.13
N TRP A 433 15.46 0.51 -13.13
CA TRP A 433 14.92 0.50 -11.77
C TRP A 433 15.16 1.81 -11.01
N LEU A 434 15.98 2.70 -11.54
CA LEU A 434 16.38 3.97 -10.93
C LEU A 434 15.60 5.17 -11.51
N ASP A 435 14.94 4.95 -12.65
CA ASP A 435 14.11 5.94 -13.35
C ASP A 435 12.68 5.95 -12.77
#